data_68f1a9b77c61fbb13ecfa4c8a1455443
#
_entry.id   68f1a9b77c61fbb13ecfa4c8a1455443
#
_cell.length_a   1.000
_cell.length_b   1.000
_cell.length_c   1.000
_cell.angle_alpha   90.00
_cell.angle_beta   90.00
_cell.angle_gamma   90.00
#
_symmetry.space_group_name_H-M   'P 1'
#
loop_
_entity.id
_entity.type
_entity.pdbx_description
1 polymer ?
#
loop_
_entity_poly.entity_id
_entity_poly.type
_entity_poly.pdbx_seq_one_letter_code
_entity_poly.pdbx_strand_id
1 'polypeptide(L)'
;MSKFRFTIKVLAIATFMFATVSIAQAQASRTWVSGVGDDVNPCSRTAPCKTWAGAISKTAACGEIDALDPGGFGAVTITKSITLDGTGTFASILASLVNGIVINAASTDVVTIRGISINGFCNGINGINILQAKTVNVEDCVIFRFNTGNGITVNETNDLNLNVRNTVIRDNTLDGINTVTSGAANKINVTLDNVRLSGNANGLHARSGSRVTAQNCVFSNNTTNGIFSDAAGANFSNVFVKDSQISLNGANGVRAGNAGNVGISGATINQNMIDRNTSNGVLVSTGGVVNTFTNNSIIGNGTDGCPGCTGVGPGN
;
A
#
# COMPACT_ATOMS: atom_id res chain seq x y z
N MET A 1 55.11 -46.23 -0.28
CA MET A 1 54.85 -44.86 0.21
C MET A 1 54.02 -44.01 -0.75
N SER A 2 54.15 -44.11 -2.07
CA SER A 2 53.42 -43.26 -3.03
C SER A 2 51.87 -43.58 -3.06
N LYS A 3 51.49 -44.84 -3.06
CA LYS A 3 50.07 -45.26 -3.09
C LYS A 3 49.30 -44.79 -1.84
N PHE A 4 49.91 -44.84 -0.66
CA PHE A 4 49.29 -44.38 0.59
C PHE A 4 49.05 -42.84 0.60
N ARG A 5 50.00 -42.07 0.09
CA ARG A 5 49.82 -40.61 -0.06
C ARG A 5 48.72 -40.23 -1.08
N PHE A 6 48.58 -41.03 -2.13
CA PHE A 6 47.52 -40.85 -3.13
C PHE A 6 46.14 -41.14 -2.53
N THR A 7 46.00 -42.23 -1.78
CA THR A 7 44.74 -42.59 -1.12
C THR A 7 44.30 -41.52 -0.11
N ILE A 8 45.22 -40.95 0.68
CA ILE A 8 44.92 -39.86 1.63
C ILE A 8 44.45 -38.60 0.88
N LYS A 9 45.08 -38.24 -0.24
CA LYS A 9 44.65 -37.07 -1.03
C LYS A 9 43.22 -37.27 -1.62
N VAL A 10 42.94 -38.47 -2.16
CA VAL A 10 41.62 -38.79 -2.69
C VAL A 10 40.55 -38.76 -1.57
N LEU A 11 40.85 -39.32 -0.41
CA LEU A 11 39.96 -39.29 0.75
C LEU A 11 39.73 -37.85 1.24
N ALA A 12 40.76 -37.02 1.32
CA ALA A 12 40.63 -35.60 1.71
C ALA A 12 39.77 -34.79 0.72
N ILE A 13 39.94 -35.03 -0.58
CA ILE A 13 39.12 -34.39 -1.62
C ILE A 13 37.65 -34.85 -1.53
N ALA A 14 37.41 -36.16 -1.34
CA ALA A 14 36.06 -36.69 -1.16
C ALA A 14 35.40 -36.12 0.09
N THR A 15 36.11 -36.04 1.22
CA THR A 15 35.59 -35.45 2.47
C THR A 15 35.30 -33.97 2.29
N PHE A 16 36.16 -33.23 1.58
CA PHE A 16 35.93 -31.81 1.28
C PHE A 16 34.74 -31.62 0.36
N MET A 17 34.54 -32.46 -0.67
CA MET A 17 33.34 -32.42 -1.52
C MET A 17 32.05 -32.71 -0.73
N PHE A 18 32.08 -33.66 0.21
CA PHE A 18 30.92 -33.95 1.06
C PHE A 18 30.66 -32.80 2.08
N ALA A 19 31.67 -32.13 2.58
CA ALA A 19 31.52 -31.02 3.49
C ALA A 19 30.95 -29.73 2.83
N THR A 20 31.04 -29.60 1.50
CA THR A 20 30.51 -28.47 0.73
C THR A 20 29.08 -28.68 0.22
N VAL A 21 28.46 -29.85 0.47
CA VAL A 21 27.02 -30.02 0.23
C VAL A 21 26.28 -29.24 1.30
N SER A 22 26.18 -27.93 1.11
CA SER A 22 25.20 -27.12 1.81
C SER A 22 23.85 -27.75 1.54
N ILE A 23 23.14 -28.18 2.57
CA ILE A 23 21.74 -28.57 2.47
C ILE A 23 21.01 -27.27 2.09
N ALA A 24 20.88 -27.00 0.81
CA ALA A 24 19.98 -25.98 0.32
C ALA A 24 18.59 -26.46 0.76
N GLN A 25 18.08 -25.91 1.85
CA GLN A 25 16.68 -26.12 2.18
C GLN A 25 15.88 -25.54 1.02
N ALA A 26 15.28 -26.42 0.23
CA ALA A 26 14.36 -26.01 -0.83
C ALA A 26 13.21 -25.22 -0.14
N GLN A 27 13.11 -23.94 -0.44
CA GLN A 27 12.01 -23.13 0.07
C GLN A 27 10.69 -23.70 -0.47
N ALA A 28 9.68 -23.79 0.40
CA ALA A 28 8.37 -24.30 0.00
C ALA A 28 7.62 -23.22 -0.81
N SER A 29 6.88 -23.63 -1.83
CA SER A 29 6.02 -22.74 -2.61
C SER A 29 4.82 -22.25 -1.79
N ARG A 30 4.42 -23.01 -0.74
CA ARG A 30 3.38 -22.63 0.20
C ARG A 30 3.80 -22.95 1.62
N THR A 31 3.59 -22.00 2.53
CA THR A 31 3.88 -22.15 3.97
C THR A 31 2.71 -21.62 4.79
N TRP A 32 2.71 -21.89 6.09
CA TRP A 32 1.62 -21.52 6.98
C TRP A 32 2.14 -20.83 8.23
N VAL A 33 1.36 -19.84 8.71
CA VAL A 33 1.49 -19.24 10.04
C VAL A 33 0.29 -19.63 10.91
N SER A 34 0.50 -19.76 12.21
CA SER A 34 -0.53 -20.13 13.18
C SER A 34 -0.34 -19.38 14.50
N GLY A 35 -1.45 -19.03 15.17
CA GLY A 35 -1.44 -18.44 16.50
C GLY A 35 -0.69 -19.30 17.55
N VAL A 36 -0.62 -20.59 17.35
CA VAL A 36 0.13 -21.56 18.17
C VAL A 36 1.39 -22.11 17.48
N GLY A 37 1.81 -21.52 16.35
CA GLY A 37 3.00 -21.90 15.61
C GLY A 37 4.32 -21.56 16.32
N ASP A 38 5.42 -22.00 15.73
CA ASP A 38 6.79 -21.69 16.18
C ASP A 38 7.69 -21.44 14.96
N ASP A 39 8.48 -20.36 14.97
CA ASP A 39 9.35 -20.00 13.86
C ASP A 39 10.54 -20.95 13.68
N VAL A 40 10.78 -21.89 14.61
CA VAL A 40 11.72 -23.02 14.41
C VAL A 40 11.16 -24.05 13.45
N ASN A 41 9.83 -24.15 13.33
CA ASN A 41 9.14 -25.10 12.46
C ASN A 41 9.46 -24.87 10.97
N PRO A 42 9.30 -25.88 10.10
CA PRO A 42 9.46 -25.73 8.65
C PRO A 42 8.35 -24.90 7.98
N CYS A 43 7.39 -24.38 8.72
CA CYS A 43 6.20 -23.68 8.26
C CYS A 43 5.29 -24.54 7.35
N SER A 44 5.32 -25.86 7.50
CA SER A 44 4.35 -26.75 6.88
C SER A 44 2.98 -26.62 7.56
N ARG A 45 1.91 -27.12 6.93
CA ARG A 45 0.57 -27.06 7.50
C ARG A 45 0.44 -27.78 8.85
N THR A 46 1.24 -28.83 9.07
CA THR A 46 1.25 -29.61 10.32
C THR A 46 2.25 -29.11 11.36
N ALA A 47 3.20 -28.27 10.94
CA ALA A 47 4.18 -27.60 11.79
C ALA A 47 4.35 -26.14 11.32
N PRO A 48 3.34 -25.27 11.57
CA PRO A 48 3.30 -23.89 11.09
C PRO A 48 4.29 -23.00 11.84
N CYS A 49 4.68 -21.91 11.20
CA CYS A 49 5.45 -20.84 11.81
C CYS A 49 4.57 -19.94 12.69
N LYS A 50 5.18 -19.17 13.57
CA LYS A 50 4.50 -18.21 14.43
C LYS A 50 4.23 -16.88 13.75
N THR A 51 5.17 -16.41 12.90
CA THR A 51 5.15 -15.06 12.37
C THR A 51 5.28 -15.03 10.83
N TRP A 52 4.77 -13.97 10.21
CA TRP A 52 5.03 -13.70 8.79
C TRP A 52 6.55 -13.65 8.50
N ALA A 53 7.33 -13.03 9.40
CA ALA A 53 8.78 -12.92 9.26
C ALA A 53 9.49 -14.28 9.33
N GLY A 54 9.04 -15.19 10.18
CA GLY A 54 9.54 -16.56 10.25
C GLY A 54 9.20 -17.35 8.99
N ALA A 55 7.99 -17.20 8.49
CA ALA A 55 7.52 -17.93 7.31
C ALA A 55 8.17 -17.43 6.01
N ILE A 56 8.36 -16.10 5.83
CA ILE A 56 8.87 -15.54 4.57
C ILE A 56 10.27 -16.04 4.23
N SER A 57 11.10 -16.34 5.23
CA SER A 57 12.44 -16.90 5.02
C SER A 57 12.42 -18.32 4.43
N LYS A 58 11.33 -19.05 4.66
CA LYS A 58 11.14 -20.47 4.28
C LYS A 58 10.23 -20.64 3.06
N THR A 59 9.62 -19.56 2.59
CA THR A 59 8.77 -19.54 1.40
C THR A 59 9.59 -19.14 0.17
N ALA A 60 9.40 -19.84 -0.94
CA ALA A 60 10.04 -19.52 -2.20
C ALA A 60 9.54 -18.16 -2.76
N ALA A 61 10.31 -17.55 -3.64
CA ALA A 61 9.82 -16.44 -4.44
C ALA A 61 8.60 -16.87 -5.26
N CYS A 62 7.63 -15.99 -5.45
CA CYS A 62 6.31 -16.26 -6.02
C CYS A 62 5.46 -17.25 -5.22
N GLY A 63 5.87 -17.59 -3.99
CA GLY A 63 5.12 -18.46 -3.09
C GLY A 63 4.04 -17.73 -2.30
N GLU A 64 3.35 -18.48 -1.45
CA GLU A 64 2.23 -18.02 -0.64
C GLU A 64 2.42 -18.41 0.84
N ILE A 65 2.07 -17.50 1.75
CA ILE A 65 2.03 -17.75 3.19
C ILE A 65 0.58 -17.58 3.65
N ASP A 66 -0.03 -18.67 4.13
CA ASP A 66 -1.42 -18.68 4.58
C ASP A 66 -1.51 -18.59 6.10
N ALA A 67 -2.46 -17.82 6.61
CA ALA A 67 -2.85 -17.89 8.01
C ALA A 67 -3.76 -19.11 8.24
N LEU A 68 -3.33 -20.04 9.06
CA LEU A 68 -4.04 -21.30 9.31
C LEU A 68 -5.21 -21.11 10.29
N ASP A 69 -5.03 -20.23 11.27
CA ASP A 69 -5.99 -19.97 12.34
C ASP A 69 -5.91 -18.48 12.79
N PRO A 70 -6.83 -18.01 13.65
CA PRO A 70 -6.80 -16.64 14.15
C PRO A 70 -5.51 -16.33 14.91
N GLY A 71 -4.86 -15.19 14.60
CA GLY A 71 -3.66 -14.80 15.33
C GLY A 71 -3.11 -13.43 14.96
N GLY A 72 -2.17 -12.99 15.78
CA GLY A 72 -1.28 -11.85 15.51
C GLY A 72 0.08 -12.36 15.04
N PHE A 73 0.42 -12.12 13.79
CA PHE A 73 1.59 -12.74 13.15
C PHE A 73 2.78 -11.79 13.02
N GLY A 74 2.70 -10.60 13.67
CA GLY A 74 3.79 -9.63 13.72
C GLY A 74 4.07 -8.90 12.40
N ALA A 75 4.90 -7.87 12.49
CA ALA A 75 5.36 -7.09 11.35
C ALA A 75 6.30 -7.91 10.44
N VAL A 76 6.37 -7.52 9.16
CA VAL A 76 7.22 -8.23 8.19
C VAL A 76 7.84 -7.28 7.17
N THR A 77 9.07 -7.60 6.75
CA THR A 77 9.71 -6.98 5.59
C THR A 77 9.69 -7.97 4.42
N ILE A 78 9.13 -7.52 3.30
CA ILE A 78 8.98 -8.31 2.07
C ILE A 78 10.06 -7.86 1.09
N THR A 79 10.88 -8.80 0.62
CA THR A 79 12.02 -8.54 -0.27
C THR A 79 11.99 -9.35 -1.57
N LYS A 80 10.85 -9.96 -1.88
CA LYS A 80 10.65 -10.79 -3.07
C LYS A 80 9.17 -10.84 -3.46
N SER A 81 8.86 -11.33 -4.65
CA SER A 81 7.49 -11.67 -5.03
C SER A 81 6.90 -12.67 -4.05
N ILE A 82 5.74 -12.38 -3.46
CA ILE A 82 5.07 -13.25 -2.49
C ILE A 82 3.62 -12.84 -2.27
N THR A 83 2.80 -13.79 -1.85
CA THR A 83 1.45 -13.55 -1.33
C THR A 83 1.40 -13.81 0.17
N LEU A 84 0.86 -12.86 0.94
CA LEU A 84 0.43 -13.06 2.32
C LEU A 84 -1.10 -13.17 2.32
N ASP A 85 -1.62 -14.30 2.71
CA ASP A 85 -3.06 -14.59 2.71
C ASP A 85 -3.60 -14.85 4.11
N GLY A 86 -4.43 -13.91 4.59
CA GLY A 86 -5.17 -14.03 5.85
C GLY A 86 -6.65 -14.34 5.66
N THR A 87 -7.09 -14.66 4.44
CA THR A 87 -8.51 -14.91 4.16
C THR A 87 -9.01 -16.19 4.86
N GLY A 88 -10.29 -16.18 5.21
CA GLY A 88 -10.92 -17.32 5.89
C GLY A 88 -10.67 -17.41 7.39
N THR A 89 -9.78 -16.58 7.96
CA THR A 89 -9.52 -16.49 9.39
C THR A 89 -9.22 -15.05 9.80
N PHE A 90 -9.07 -14.78 11.10
CA PHE A 90 -8.65 -13.47 11.58
C PHE A 90 -7.12 -13.40 11.65
N ALA A 91 -6.50 -12.95 10.58
CA ALA A 91 -5.07 -12.67 10.53
C ALA A 91 -4.79 -11.21 10.87
N SER A 92 -3.85 -10.95 11.79
CA SER A 92 -3.56 -9.59 12.21
C SER A 92 -2.06 -9.29 12.36
N ILE A 93 -1.76 -7.99 12.27
CA ILE A 93 -0.46 -7.40 12.60
C ILE A 93 -0.72 -6.30 13.63
N LEU A 94 -0.05 -6.36 14.76
CA LEU A 94 0.02 -5.26 15.73
C LEU A 94 1.40 -4.61 15.60
N ALA A 95 1.44 -3.38 15.07
CA ALA A 95 2.67 -2.65 14.77
C ALA A 95 2.87 -1.52 15.80
N SER A 96 3.55 -1.80 16.90
CA SER A 96 3.91 -0.80 17.90
C SER A 96 5.32 -0.28 17.61
N LEU A 97 5.46 1.04 17.40
CA LEU A 97 6.72 1.75 17.10
C LEU A 97 7.43 1.29 15.81
N VAL A 98 6.75 0.54 14.97
CA VAL A 98 7.28 0.02 13.70
C VAL A 98 6.28 0.18 12.57
N ASN A 99 6.69 -0.07 11.33
CA ASN A 99 5.77 -0.27 10.22
C ASN A 99 5.11 -1.66 10.33
N GLY A 100 3.84 -1.78 9.93
CA GLY A 100 3.17 -3.07 9.87
C GLY A 100 3.81 -3.99 8.84
N ILE A 101 3.88 -3.54 7.59
CA ILE A 101 4.53 -4.24 6.48
C ILE A 101 5.47 -3.26 5.77
N VAL A 102 6.71 -3.67 5.55
CA VAL A 102 7.66 -2.97 4.68
C VAL A 102 7.84 -3.78 3.40
N ILE A 103 7.66 -3.16 2.24
CA ILE A 103 7.90 -3.78 0.94
C ILE A 103 9.13 -3.13 0.32
N ASN A 104 10.21 -3.89 0.23
CA ASN A 104 11.48 -3.52 -0.38
C ASN A 104 11.94 -4.67 -1.29
N ALA A 105 11.12 -4.99 -2.27
CA ALA A 105 11.35 -6.05 -3.23
C ALA A 105 12.00 -5.50 -4.51
N ALA A 106 12.36 -6.33 -5.47
CA ALA A 106 12.90 -5.85 -6.72
C ALA A 106 11.83 -5.12 -7.57
N SER A 107 12.24 -4.21 -8.45
CA SER A 107 11.34 -3.49 -9.38
C SER A 107 10.65 -4.40 -10.40
N THR A 108 10.90 -5.68 -10.37
CA THR A 108 10.24 -6.73 -11.16
C THR A 108 9.25 -7.55 -10.34
N ASP A 109 9.26 -7.40 -9.03
CA ASP A 109 8.51 -8.25 -8.09
C ASP A 109 7.05 -7.82 -7.93
N VAL A 110 6.20 -8.81 -7.69
CA VAL A 110 4.78 -8.64 -7.40
C VAL A 110 4.50 -9.13 -5.98
N VAL A 111 3.89 -8.26 -5.18
CA VAL A 111 3.51 -8.57 -3.78
C VAL A 111 2.00 -8.48 -3.65
N THR A 112 1.38 -9.47 -3.04
CA THR A 112 -0.05 -9.48 -2.72
C THR A 112 -0.24 -9.63 -1.22
N ILE A 113 -1.09 -8.77 -0.64
CA ILE A 113 -1.48 -8.77 0.78
C ILE A 113 -2.99 -8.84 0.81
N ARG A 114 -3.54 -9.89 1.42
CA ARG A 114 -4.96 -10.16 1.38
C ARG A 114 -5.52 -10.58 2.74
N GLY A 115 -6.67 -10.02 3.13
CA GLY A 115 -7.41 -10.45 4.30
C GLY A 115 -6.72 -10.18 5.64
N ILE A 116 -5.90 -9.15 5.77
CA ILE A 116 -5.11 -8.87 6.97
C ILE A 116 -5.58 -7.60 7.67
N SER A 117 -5.74 -7.66 8.99
CA SER A 117 -6.00 -6.52 9.88
C SER A 117 -4.67 -5.95 10.41
N ILE A 118 -4.32 -4.72 10.04
CA ILE A 118 -3.05 -4.06 10.40
C ILE A 118 -3.35 -2.90 11.35
N ASN A 119 -2.97 -3.04 12.61
CA ASN A 119 -3.25 -2.09 13.68
C ASN A 119 -1.95 -1.43 14.17
N GLY A 120 -1.88 -0.10 14.12
CA GLY A 120 -0.74 0.68 14.57
C GLY A 120 -0.65 0.89 16.08
N PHE A 121 -1.58 0.35 16.89
CA PHE A 121 -1.55 0.49 18.35
C PHE A 121 -1.42 1.95 18.85
N CYS A 122 -1.86 2.93 18.08
CA CYS A 122 -1.73 4.37 18.37
C CYS A 122 -0.26 4.88 18.48
N ASN A 123 0.73 4.15 18.02
CA ASN A 123 2.13 4.57 17.99
C ASN A 123 2.95 3.95 16.84
N GLY A 124 2.31 3.20 15.95
CA GLY A 124 2.93 2.62 14.75
C GLY A 124 3.32 3.70 13.74
N ILE A 125 4.34 3.40 12.92
CA ILE A 125 4.91 4.34 11.95
C ILE A 125 4.02 4.41 10.71
N ASN A 126 3.90 3.34 9.91
CA ASN A 126 2.98 3.23 8.79
C ASN A 126 2.36 1.84 8.74
N GLY A 127 1.15 1.72 8.20
CA GLY A 127 0.52 0.42 7.99
C GLY A 127 1.28 -0.41 6.99
N ILE A 128 1.38 0.06 5.76
CA ILE A 128 2.19 -0.53 4.69
C ILE A 128 3.13 0.56 4.17
N ASN A 129 4.43 0.30 4.21
CA ASN A 129 5.48 1.17 3.69
C ASN A 129 6.11 0.54 2.45
N ILE A 130 5.83 1.08 1.27
CA ILE A 130 6.32 0.58 -0.01
C ILE A 130 7.52 1.41 -0.44
N LEU A 131 8.69 0.78 -0.44
CA LEU A 131 9.96 1.37 -0.85
C LEU A 131 10.32 0.97 -2.28
N GLN A 132 10.05 -0.29 -2.66
CA GLN A 132 10.29 -0.80 -4.02
C GLN A 132 9.46 -2.06 -4.30
N ALA A 133 8.83 -2.10 -5.48
CA ALA A 133 8.22 -3.27 -6.12
C ALA A 133 7.77 -2.89 -7.54
N LYS A 134 7.43 -3.88 -8.39
CA LYS A 134 6.73 -3.64 -9.65
C LYS A 134 5.24 -3.40 -9.42
N THR A 135 4.63 -4.28 -8.62
CA THR A 135 3.19 -4.24 -8.33
C THR A 135 2.94 -4.66 -6.91
N VAL A 136 2.08 -3.91 -6.23
CA VAL A 136 1.57 -4.25 -4.90
C VAL A 136 0.05 -4.31 -4.96
N ASN A 137 -0.52 -5.44 -4.58
CA ASN A 137 -1.95 -5.64 -4.44
C ASN A 137 -2.30 -5.70 -2.95
N VAL A 138 -3.28 -4.89 -2.52
CA VAL A 138 -3.82 -4.87 -1.15
C VAL A 138 -5.31 -5.11 -1.24
N GLU A 139 -5.77 -6.25 -0.75
CA GLU A 139 -7.12 -6.74 -0.95
C GLU A 139 -7.75 -7.15 0.39
N ASP A 140 -9.01 -6.78 0.59
CA ASP A 140 -9.81 -7.21 1.74
C ASP A 140 -9.14 -6.93 3.10
N CYS A 141 -8.38 -5.83 3.21
CA CYS A 141 -7.60 -5.47 4.39
C CYS A 141 -8.26 -4.37 5.22
N VAL A 142 -7.86 -4.29 6.50
CA VAL A 142 -8.20 -3.16 7.38
C VAL A 142 -6.92 -2.59 7.97
N ILE A 143 -6.63 -1.29 7.73
CA ILE A 143 -5.41 -0.62 8.17
C ILE A 143 -5.78 0.59 9.03
N PHE A 144 -5.30 0.65 10.27
CA PHE A 144 -5.79 1.68 11.17
C PHE A 144 -4.87 2.00 12.36
N ARG A 145 -5.06 3.22 12.94
CA ARG A 145 -4.43 3.72 14.17
C ARG A 145 -2.91 3.84 14.10
N PHE A 146 -2.39 4.34 12.96
CA PHE A 146 -1.00 4.73 12.83
C PHE A 146 -0.84 6.21 13.18
N ASN A 147 -0.34 6.50 14.39
CA ASN A 147 -0.33 7.87 14.93
C ASN A 147 0.90 8.68 14.55
N THR A 148 1.90 8.10 13.92
CA THR A 148 3.09 8.83 13.47
C THR A 148 3.23 8.83 11.95
N GLY A 149 2.31 8.16 11.23
CA GLY A 149 2.40 8.03 9.78
C GLY A 149 1.06 7.76 9.09
N ASN A 150 1.16 7.13 7.95
CA ASN A 150 0.08 6.89 7.02
C ASN A 150 -0.46 5.45 7.12
N GLY A 151 -1.67 5.24 6.59
CA GLY A 151 -2.16 3.89 6.36
C GLY A 151 -1.28 3.16 5.35
N ILE A 152 -1.15 3.69 4.14
CA ILE A 152 -0.23 3.21 3.09
C ILE A 152 0.66 4.36 2.65
N THR A 153 1.98 4.14 2.65
CA THR A 153 2.97 5.08 2.12
C THR A 153 3.66 4.45 0.91
N VAL A 154 3.68 5.16 -0.20
CA VAL A 154 4.53 4.84 -1.35
C VAL A 154 5.60 5.91 -1.45
N ASN A 155 6.85 5.52 -1.32
CA ASN A 155 8.02 6.38 -1.51
C ASN A 155 9.00 5.64 -2.42
N GLU A 156 8.74 5.70 -3.71
CA GLU A 156 9.37 4.85 -4.72
C GLU A 156 10.28 5.67 -5.65
N THR A 157 11.36 5.06 -6.08
CA THR A 157 12.30 5.63 -7.07
C THR A 157 12.12 5.07 -8.48
N ASN A 158 11.27 4.06 -8.66
CA ASN A 158 10.98 3.40 -9.93
C ASN A 158 9.48 3.49 -10.25
N ASP A 159 9.07 2.97 -11.40
CA ASP A 159 7.65 2.82 -11.73
C ASP A 159 7.01 1.73 -10.86
N LEU A 160 5.85 2.03 -10.29
CA LEU A 160 5.12 1.12 -9.43
C LEU A 160 3.62 1.14 -9.74
N ASN A 161 2.98 -0.03 -9.66
CA ASN A 161 1.53 -0.16 -9.67
C ASN A 161 1.03 -0.56 -8.27
N LEU A 162 0.16 0.25 -7.69
CA LEU A 162 -0.53 -0.05 -6.42
C LEU A 162 -2.01 -0.28 -6.72
N ASN A 163 -2.49 -1.48 -6.45
CA ASN A 163 -3.90 -1.83 -6.56
C ASN A 163 -4.46 -2.06 -5.16
N VAL A 164 -5.47 -1.29 -4.77
CA VAL A 164 -6.15 -1.44 -3.47
C VAL A 164 -7.62 -1.72 -3.73
N ARG A 165 -8.14 -2.80 -3.17
CA ARG A 165 -9.52 -3.21 -3.38
C ARG A 165 -10.16 -3.70 -2.07
N ASN A 166 -11.47 -3.42 -1.91
CA ASN A 166 -12.28 -3.87 -0.76
C ASN A 166 -11.62 -3.58 0.60
N THR A 167 -10.89 -2.49 0.72
CA THR A 167 -10.01 -2.22 1.87
C THR A 167 -10.49 -0.99 2.64
N VAL A 168 -10.40 -1.06 3.96
CA VAL A 168 -10.70 0.06 4.87
C VAL A 168 -9.41 0.61 5.47
N ILE A 169 -9.16 1.91 5.28
CA ILE A 169 -7.99 2.61 5.82
C ILE A 169 -8.50 3.78 6.66
N ARG A 170 -8.30 3.72 7.97
CA ARG A 170 -8.95 4.67 8.87
C ARG A 170 -8.16 5.02 10.11
N ASP A 171 -8.50 6.18 10.68
CA ASP A 171 -8.01 6.64 11.99
C ASP A 171 -6.47 6.72 12.05
N ASN A 172 -5.83 7.16 10.96
CA ASN A 172 -4.40 7.41 10.92
C ASN A 172 -4.14 8.91 11.07
N THR A 173 -3.08 9.28 11.79
CA THR A 173 -2.80 10.72 12.09
C THR A 173 -2.40 11.49 10.84
N LEU A 174 -1.71 10.86 9.91
CA LEU A 174 -1.42 11.43 8.61
C LEU A 174 -2.40 10.90 7.55
N ASP A 175 -1.96 10.67 6.33
CA ASP A 175 -2.84 10.33 5.22
C ASP A 175 -3.30 8.86 5.26
N GLY A 176 -4.48 8.58 4.73
CA GLY A 176 -4.91 7.21 4.47
C GLY A 176 -3.97 6.53 3.48
N ILE A 177 -3.83 7.13 2.29
CA ILE A 177 -2.84 6.73 1.27
C ILE A 177 -2.04 7.96 0.88
N ASN A 178 -0.72 7.89 0.99
CA ASN A 178 0.23 8.92 0.55
C ASN A 178 1.16 8.34 -0.52
N THR A 179 1.23 9.00 -1.68
CA THR A 179 2.04 8.54 -2.80
C THR A 179 2.97 9.64 -3.28
N VAL A 180 4.26 9.35 -3.34
CA VAL A 180 5.27 10.26 -3.86
C VAL A 180 6.39 9.47 -4.52
N THR A 181 6.86 9.94 -5.68
CA THR A 181 8.13 9.48 -6.26
C THR A 181 9.20 10.55 -6.15
N SER A 182 10.40 10.14 -5.85
CA SER A 182 11.57 11.02 -5.90
C SER A 182 12.18 11.15 -7.30
N GLY A 183 11.81 10.29 -8.24
CA GLY A 183 12.28 10.31 -9.63
C GLY A 183 11.37 11.15 -10.53
N ALA A 184 11.92 12.17 -11.20
CA ALA A 184 11.14 13.09 -12.06
C ALA A 184 10.46 12.39 -13.26
N ALA A 185 10.96 11.24 -13.71
CA ALA A 185 10.41 10.46 -14.82
C ALA A 185 9.52 9.29 -14.38
N ASN A 186 9.54 8.94 -13.11
CA ASN A 186 8.89 7.73 -12.61
C ASN A 186 7.41 7.97 -12.29
N LYS A 187 6.63 6.92 -12.34
CA LYS A 187 5.17 6.95 -12.21
C LYS A 187 4.69 5.96 -11.17
N ILE A 188 3.89 6.44 -10.26
CA ILE A 188 3.11 5.61 -9.35
C ILE A 188 1.69 5.55 -9.89
N ASN A 189 1.31 4.42 -10.45
CA ASN A 189 -0.06 4.19 -10.90
C ASN A 189 -0.84 3.55 -9.75
N VAL A 190 -1.92 4.18 -9.32
CA VAL A 190 -2.76 3.70 -8.21
C VAL A 190 -4.16 3.42 -8.72
N THR A 191 -4.66 2.24 -8.44
CA THR A 191 -6.06 1.87 -8.67
C THR A 191 -6.73 1.60 -7.33
N LEU A 192 -7.81 2.32 -7.05
CA LEU A 192 -8.64 2.15 -5.87
C LEU A 192 -10.04 1.71 -6.32
N ASP A 193 -10.51 0.56 -5.84
CA ASP A 193 -11.85 0.07 -6.11
C ASP A 193 -12.50 -0.42 -4.82
N ASN A 194 -13.66 0.15 -4.49
CA ASN A 194 -14.38 -0.14 -3.26
C ASN A 194 -13.51 0.05 -2.00
N VAL A 195 -12.80 1.19 -1.92
CA VAL A 195 -11.93 1.54 -0.79
C VAL A 195 -12.60 2.61 0.07
N ARG A 196 -12.55 2.43 1.38
CA ARG A 196 -13.00 3.44 2.36
C ARG A 196 -11.79 4.06 3.05
N LEU A 197 -11.66 5.39 2.93
CA LEU A 197 -10.62 6.20 3.55
C LEU A 197 -11.26 7.21 4.50
N SER A 198 -11.19 6.98 5.81
CA SER A 198 -11.93 7.77 6.78
C SER A 198 -11.15 8.05 8.07
N GLY A 199 -11.35 9.24 8.65
CA GLY A 199 -10.70 9.60 9.93
C GLY A 199 -9.18 9.78 9.83
N ASN A 200 -8.63 10.03 8.64
CA ASN A 200 -7.22 10.33 8.40
C ASN A 200 -7.01 11.85 8.29
N ALA A 201 -5.80 12.35 8.09
CA ALA A 201 -5.58 13.76 7.73
C ALA A 201 -6.18 14.02 6.34
N ASN A 202 -5.63 13.43 5.29
CA ASN A 202 -6.28 13.33 3.99
C ASN A 202 -6.67 11.86 3.75
N GLY A 203 -7.80 11.63 3.07
CA GLY A 203 -8.13 10.27 2.64
C GLY A 203 -7.06 9.77 1.68
N LEU A 204 -6.91 10.46 0.55
CA LEU A 204 -5.88 10.23 -0.46
C LEU A 204 -5.03 11.50 -0.63
N HIS A 205 -3.72 11.38 -0.55
CA HIS A 205 -2.75 12.42 -0.90
C HIS A 205 -1.88 11.93 -2.06
N ALA A 206 -2.25 12.32 -3.26
CA ALA A 206 -1.53 12.00 -4.48
C ALA A 206 -0.51 13.10 -4.76
N ARG A 207 0.76 12.80 -4.59
CA ARG A 207 1.86 13.75 -4.77
C ARG A 207 2.59 13.51 -6.09
N SER A 208 3.74 14.14 -6.26
CA SER A 208 4.56 14.10 -7.47
C SER A 208 4.70 12.71 -8.07
N GLY A 209 4.48 12.58 -9.37
CA GLY A 209 4.57 11.34 -10.14
C GLY A 209 3.34 10.42 -10.04
N SER A 210 2.31 10.83 -9.30
CA SER A 210 1.15 9.97 -9.03
C SER A 210 0.09 10.07 -10.14
N ARG A 211 -0.44 8.91 -10.54
CA ARG A 211 -1.61 8.73 -11.39
C ARG A 211 -2.60 7.82 -10.68
N VAL A 212 -3.69 8.38 -10.22
CA VAL A 212 -4.68 7.64 -9.41
C VAL A 212 -5.98 7.53 -10.17
N THR A 213 -6.54 6.33 -10.20
CA THR A 213 -7.92 6.06 -10.59
C THR A 213 -8.65 5.49 -9.38
N ALA A 214 -9.71 6.17 -8.93
CA ALA A 214 -10.54 5.73 -7.82
C ALA A 214 -11.99 5.58 -8.29
N GLN A 215 -12.59 4.45 -7.99
CA GLN A 215 -14.01 4.19 -8.27
C GLN A 215 -14.69 3.48 -7.11
N ASN A 216 -15.98 3.71 -6.94
CA ASN A 216 -16.79 3.10 -5.88
C ASN A 216 -16.23 3.33 -4.47
N CYS A 217 -15.50 4.44 -4.26
CA CYS A 217 -14.77 4.73 -3.04
C CYS A 217 -15.53 5.68 -2.10
N VAL A 218 -15.15 5.67 -0.83
CA VAL A 218 -15.65 6.61 0.17
C VAL A 218 -14.47 7.33 0.82
N PHE A 219 -14.45 8.66 0.71
CA PHE A 219 -13.47 9.55 1.33
C PHE A 219 -14.21 10.44 2.34
N SER A 220 -14.24 10.05 3.61
CA SER A 220 -15.11 10.72 4.57
C SER A 220 -14.49 10.94 5.94
N ASN A 221 -14.95 11.98 6.63
CA ASN A 221 -14.51 12.29 8.00
C ASN A 221 -12.98 12.45 8.15
N ASN A 222 -12.27 12.77 7.06
CA ASN A 222 -10.86 13.09 7.16
C ASN A 222 -10.70 14.51 7.72
N THR A 223 -9.67 14.75 8.54
CA THR A 223 -9.53 16.02 9.28
C THR A 223 -9.21 17.20 8.38
N THR A 224 -8.69 16.95 7.17
CA THR A 224 -8.45 17.98 6.15
C THR A 224 -9.21 17.68 4.87
N ASN A 225 -8.65 16.96 3.91
CA ASN A 225 -9.28 16.76 2.61
C ASN A 225 -9.69 15.30 2.39
N GLY A 226 -10.76 15.07 1.62
CA GLY A 226 -11.06 13.75 1.10
C GLY A 226 -9.98 13.29 0.14
N ILE A 227 -9.72 14.10 -0.88
CA ILE A 227 -8.69 13.86 -1.92
C ILE A 227 -7.84 15.12 -2.06
N PHE A 228 -6.53 14.96 -2.03
CA PHE A 228 -5.56 16.02 -2.28
C PHE A 228 -4.58 15.62 -3.39
N SER A 229 -4.61 16.35 -4.51
CA SER A 229 -3.66 16.21 -5.60
C SER A 229 -2.63 17.34 -5.51
N ASP A 230 -1.36 17.00 -5.28
CA ASP A 230 -0.28 17.93 -4.96
C ASP A 230 1.03 17.52 -5.66
N ALA A 231 1.44 18.30 -6.66
CA ALA A 231 2.69 18.06 -7.37
C ALA A 231 3.68 19.21 -7.14
N ALA A 232 4.95 18.89 -6.95
CA ALA A 232 6.01 19.86 -6.76
C ALA A 232 7.00 19.86 -7.94
N GLY A 233 7.57 21.04 -8.23
CA GLY A 233 8.56 21.21 -9.29
C GLY A 233 7.97 20.98 -10.67
N ALA A 234 8.73 20.36 -11.57
CA ALA A 234 8.31 20.02 -12.93
C ALA A 234 7.47 18.74 -13.03
N ASN A 235 7.05 18.17 -11.88
CA ASN A 235 6.29 16.94 -11.80
C ASN A 235 4.79 17.15 -12.01
N PHE A 236 4.06 16.05 -12.09
CA PHE A 236 2.60 16.02 -12.17
C PHE A 236 2.01 15.16 -11.05
N SER A 237 0.74 15.39 -10.75
CA SER A 237 -0.12 14.52 -9.95
C SER A 237 -1.51 14.55 -10.57
N ASN A 238 -2.05 13.42 -10.96
CA ASN A 238 -3.36 13.32 -11.58
C ASN A 238 -4.24 12.31 -10.83
N VAL A 239 -5.45 12.73 -10.47
CA VAL A 239 -6.44 11.87 -9.83
C VAL A 239 -7.70 11.88 -10.68
N PHE A 240 -8.13 10.71 -11.10
CA PHE A 240 -9.47 10.48 -11.67
C PHE A 240 -10.33 9.78 -10.62
N VAL A 241 -11.47 10.38 -10.28
CA VAL A 241 -12.41 9.79 -9.31
C VAL A 241 -13.82 9.73 -9.89
N LYS A 242 -14.43 8.56 -9.76
CA LYS A 242 -15.74 8.25 -10.34
C LYS A 242 -16.59 7.45 -9.37
N ASP A 243 -17.92 7.61 -9.44
CA ASP A 243 -18.91 6.82 -8.71
C ASP A 243 -18.60 6.72 -7.19
N SER A 244 -18.15 7.84 -6.59
CA SER A 244 -17.60 7.86 -5.24
C SER A 244 -18.31 8.89 -4.36
N GLN A 245 -18.23 8.67 -3.04
CA GLN A 245 -18.70 9.61 -2.03
C GLN A 245 -17.52 10.33 -1.38
N ILE A 246 -17.54 11.65 -1.35
CA ILE A 246 -16.50 12.49 -0.76
C ILE A 246 -17.18 13.47 0.20
N SER A 247 -17.25 13.13 1.48
CA SER A 247 -18.16 13.82 2.40
C SER A 247 -17.59 14.01 3.80
N LEU A 248 -18.11 15.03 4.51
CA LEU A 248 -17.81 15.26 5.93
C LEU A 248 -16.31 15.45 6.20
N ASN A 249 -15.53 15.94 5.25
CA ASN A 249 -14.11 16.22 5.47
C ASN A 249 -13.95 17.61 6.12
N GLY A 250 -12.98 17.76 7.01
CA GLY A 250 -12.76 18.94 7.84
C GLY A 250 -12.33 20.19 7.07
N ALA A 251 -11.87 20.05 5.82
CA ALA A 251 -11.65 21.16 4.92
C ALA A 251 -12.35 20.89 3.57
N ASN A 252 -11.68 20.32 2.59
CA ASN A 252 -12.23 20.20 1.24
C ASN A 252 -12.58 18.76 0.87
N GLY A 253 -13.58 18.60 0.02
CA GLY A 253 -13.84 17.30 -0.58
C GLY A 253 -12.68 16.89 -1.50
N VAL A 254 -12.47 17.68 -2.55
CA VAL A 254 -11.35 17.51 -3.50
C VAL A 254 -10.52 18.77 -3.52
N ARG A 255 -9.22 18.66 -3.41
CA ARG A 255 -8.28 19.78 -3.58
C ARG A 255 -7.25 19.44 -4.65
N ALA A 256 -7.08 20.32 -5.62
CA ALA A 256 -6.00 20.26 -6.60
C ALA A 256 -5.11 21.50 -6.49
N GLY A 257 -3.80 21.30 -6.45
CA GLY A 257 -2.80 22.35 -6.31
C GLY A 257 -2.48 22.75 -4.88
N ASN A 258 -1.33 23.37 -4.72
CA ASN A 258 -0.84 23.88 -3.45
C ASN A 258 -0.04 25.16 -3.69
N ALA A 259 -0.31 26.22 -2.92
CA ALA A 259 0.24 27.56 -3.12
C ALA A 259 1.79 27.65 -3.13
N GLY A 260 2.50 26.64 -2.64
CA GLY A 260 3.97 26.56 -2.67
C GLY A 260 4.54 25.71 -3.81
N ASN A 261 3.71 25.08 -4.63
CA ASN A 261 4.13 24.13 -5.65
C ASN A 261 3.95 24.71 -7.06
N VAL A 262 4.93 24.44 -7.93
CA VAL A 262 4.90 24.85 -9.36
C VAL A 262 4.60 23.67 -10.30
N GLY A 263 4.29 22.50 -9.76
CA GLY A 263 3.91 21.31 -10.55
C GLY A 263 2.45 21.37 -11.03
N ILE A 264 2.10 20.50 -11.97
CA ILE A 264 0.71 20.36 -12.45
C ILE A 264 -0.01 19.34 -11.55
N SER A 265 -0.97 19.83 -10.77
CA SER A 265 -1.80 19.02 -9.89
C SER A 265 -3.22 18.94 -10.46
N GLY A 266 -3.63 17.77 -10.93
CA GLY A 266 -4.91 17.58 -11.60
C GLY A 266 -5.88 16.68 -10.84
N ALA A 267 -7.17 16.97 -10.94
CA ALA A 267 -8.24 16.04 -10.61
C ALA A 267 -9.28 16.04 -11.72
N THR A 268 -9.85 14.88 -11.99
CA THR A 268 -11.02 14.73 -12.87
C THR A 268 -12.10 14.02 -12.08
N ILE A 269 -13.28 14.65 -11.97
CA ILE A 269 -14.39 14.16 -11.16
C ILE A 269 -15.61 13.85 -12.03
N ASN A 270 -16.19 12.66 -11.84
CA ASN A 270 -17.29 12.15 -12.64
C ASN A 270 -18.26 11.32 -11.78
N GLN A 271 -19.56 11.59 -11.82
CA GLN A 271 -20.59 10.85 -11.11
C GLN A 271 -20.34 10.70 -9.59
N ASN A 272 -19.85 11.75 -8.94
CA ASN A 272 -19.56 11.71 -7.51
C ASN A 272 -20.62 12.48 -6.72
N MET A 273 -20.79 12.08 -5.44
CA MET A 273 -21.44 12.89 -4.43
C MET A 273 -20.37 13.56 -3.57
N ILE A 274 -20.30 14.89 -3.58
CA ILE A 274 -19.34 15.69 -2.83
C ILE A 274 -20.15 16.63 -1.92
N ASP A 275 -20.29 16.24 -0.65
CA ASP A 275 -21.22 16.90 0.25
C ASP A 275 -20.69 17.10 1.67
N ARG A 276 -21.24 18.10 2.36
CA ARG A 276 -20.97 18.35 3.80
C ARG A 276 -19.48 18.46 4.16
N ASN A 277 -18.63 18.88 3.24
CA ASN A 277 -17.25 19.24 3.55
C ASN A 277 -17.22 20.64 4.15
N THR A 278 -16.40 20.86 5.18
CA THR A 278 -16.47 22.08 6.00
C THR A 278 -16.14 23.36 5.22
N SER A 279 -15.18 23.29 4.29
CA SER A 279 -14.79 24.46 3.48
C SER A 279 -15.38 24.36 2.06
N ASN A 280 -14.74 23.65 1.16
CA ASN A 280 -15.19 23.60 -0.23
C ASN A 280 -15.54 22.16 -0.63
N GLY A 281 -16.55 22.01 -1.49
CA GLY A 281 -16.74 20.76 -2.20
C GLY A 281 -15.51 20.44 -3.04
N VAL A 282 -15.12 21.39 -3.91
CA VAL A 282 -13.91 21.29 -4.73
C VAL A 282 -13.11 22.60 -4.63
N LEU A 283 -11.81 22.51 -4.37
CA LEU A 283 -10.87 23.64 -4.31
C LEU A 283 -9.80 23.50 -5.39
N VAL A 284 -9.73 24.50 -6.26
CA VAL A 284 -8.63 24.69 -7.22
C VAL A 284 -7.65 25.71 -6.65
N SER A 285 -6.47 25.29 -6.26
CA SER A 285 -5.40 26.16 -5.73
C SER A 285 -4.35 26.45 -6.81
N THR A 286 -3.35 27.28 -6.50
CA THR A 286 -2.25 27.59 -7.43
C THR A 286 -1.60 26.32 -7.98
N GLY A 287 -1.42 26.25 -9.29
CA GLY A 287 -0.91 25.06 -9.99
C GLY A 287 -1.91 23.91 -10.10
N GLY A 288 -3.14 24.10 -9.62
CA GLY A 288 -4.19 23.11 -9.70
C GLY A 288 -5.02 23.22 -10.98
N VAL A 289 -5.53 22.09 -11.46
CA VAL A 289 -6.52 21.98 -12.53
C VAL A 289 -7.55 20.95 -12.10
N VAL A 290 -8.83 21.28 -12.17
CA VAL A 290 -9.91 20.31 -11.96
C VAL A 290 -10.81 20.28 -13.19
N ASN A 291 -10.94 19.11 -13.77
CA ASN A 291 -11.92 18.82 -14.80
C ASN A 291 -13.17 18.21 -14.16
N THR A 292 -14.34 18.75 -14.44
CA THR A 292 -15.60 18.24 -13.91
C THR A 292 -16.58 17.91 -15.01
N PHE A 293 -17.15 16.72 -14.95
CA PHE A 293 -18.35 16.37 -15.71
C PHE A 293 -19.59 16.96 -15.02
N THR A 294 -20.63 17.25 -15.79
CA THR A 294 -21.87 17.88 -15.28
C THR A 294 -22.73 16.98 -14.38
N ASN A 295 -22.34 15.73 -14.21
CA ASN A 295 -23.07 14.69 -13.48
C ASN A 295 -22.58 14.47 -12.03
N ASN A 296 -21.76 15.38 -11.49
CA ASN A 296 -21.41 15.38 -10.08
C ASN A 296 -22.45 16.15 -9.26
N SER A 297 -22.79 15.65 -8.07
CA SER A 297 -23.56 16.37 -7.06
C SER A 297 -22.61 17.03 -6.06
N ILE A 298 -22.47 18.36 -6.09
CA ILE A 298 -21.57 19.13 -5.22
C ILE A 298 -22.41 20.12 -4.44
N ILE A 299 -22.96 19.67 -3.30
CA ILE A 299 -23.96 20.42 -2.52
C ILE A 299 -23.78 20.26 -1.01
N GLY A 300 -24.19 21.28 -0.25
CA GLY A 300 -24.16 21.27 1.21
C GLY A 300 -22.76 21.38 1.81
N ASN A 301 -21.79 21.87 1.04
CA ASN A 301 -20.45 22.19 1.53
C ASN A 301 -20.38 23.63 2.03
N GLY A 302 -19.34 24.03 2.70
CA GLY A 302 -19.13 25.44 3.06
C GLY A 302 -19.15 26.36 1.83
N THR A 303 -18.60 25.88 0.71
CA THR A 303 -18.73 26.48 -0.62
C THR A 303 -19.09 25.36 -1.60
N ASP A 304 -20.25 25.48 -2.21
CA ASP A 304 -20.76 24.54 -3.19
C ASP A 304 -20.24 24.81 -4.60
N GLY A 305 -20.36 23.78 -5.45
CA GLY A 305 -19.90 23.85 -6.81
C GLY A 305 -18.38 23.65 -6.95
N CYS A 306 -17.85 24.12 -8.06
CA CYS A 306 -16.43 24.00 -8.38
C CYS A 306 -15.89 25.30 -9.00
N PRO A 307 -15.68 26.35 -8.17
CA PRO A 307 -15.09 27.59 -8.67
C PRO A 307 -13.69 27.32 -9.28
N GLY A 308 -13.49 27.73 -10.54
CA GLY A 308 -12.22 27.55 -11.26
C GLY A 308 -12.05 26.16 -11.92
N CYS A 309 -13.06 25.31 -11.88
CA CYS A 309 -13.05 24.07 -12.64
C CYS A 309 -13.28 24.27 -14.14
N THR A 310 -12.71 23.41 -14.95
CA THR A 310 -13.01 23.31 -16.37
C THR A 310 -14.12 22.28 -16.59
N GLY A 311 -15.24 22.71 -17.16
CA GLY A 311 -16.30 21.80 -17.56
C GLY A 311 -15.85 20.90 -18.71
N VAL A 312 -16.00 19.61 -18.57
CA VAL A 312 -15.81 18.64 -19.64
C VAL A 312 -17.20 18.20 -20.07
N GLY A 313 -17.56 18.50 -21.31
CA GLY A 313 -18.82 18.01 -21.90
C GLY A 313 -18.85 16.48 -21.92
N PRO A 314 -20.06 15.89 -22.02
CA PRO A 314 -20.15 14.45 -22.30
C PRO A 314 -19.37 14.19 -23.59
N GLY A 315 -18.32 13.37 -23.50
CA GLY A 315 -17.58 12.95 -24.67
C GLY A 315 -18.52 12.28 -25.67
N ASN A 316 -18.46 12.69 -26.91
CA ASN A 316 -19.15 12.03 -28.02
C ASN A 316 -18.59 10.62 -28.23
#